data_945b6b96e9fcb615ca26054b47e6b734
#
_entry.id   945b6b96e9fcb615ca26054b47e6b734
#
_cell.length_a   1.000
_cell.length_b   1.000
_cell.length_c   1.000
_cell.angle_alpha   90.00
_cell.angle_beta   90.00
_cell.angle_gamma   90.00
#
_symmetry.space_group_name_H-M   'P 1'
#
loop_
_entity.id
_entity.type
_entity.pdbx_description
1 polymer ?
#
loop_
_entity_poly.entity_id
_entity_poly.type
_entity_poly.pdbx_seq_one_letter_code
_entity_poly.pdbx_strand_id
1 'polypeptide(L)'
;LKLDQTPIDGVTPDYAAISRFAKQGIDLLLSDSTNATVPGFTKSEAEVGPNLLHAIKNAPGRVFVASFSSHIHRLQQICDAARKCGRKVVVTGRSMLTNTRVARELGYLNIDDADIIDAFDIDNLPDDKIVVMCTGSQGEPLSALSRMANGEHKTLSIHEGDTVILSATPVPGNEKAVQQVVNSLAKLGCDVWDKNRALVHVSGHGSQEEL
;
A
#
# COMPACT_ATOMS: atom_id res chain seq x y z
N LEU A 1 -10.20 -13.23 -7.00
CA LEU A 1 -10.48 -13.04 -5.58
C LEU A 1 -9.68 -14.06 -4.77
N LYS A 2 -8.84 -13.61 -3.90
CA LYS A 2 -8.06 -14.45 -2.98
C LYS A 2 -8.92 -14.87 -1.78
N LEU A 3 -8.80 -16.13 -1.34
CA LEU A 3 -9.43 -16.64 -0.13
C LEU A 3 -8.43 -16.57 1.04
N ASP A 4 -8.16 -15.35 1.53
CA ASP A 4 -7.20 -15.13 2.62
C ASP A 4 -7.66 -15.83 3.91
N GLN A 5 -6.81 -16.75 4.43
CA GLN A 5 -7.10 -17.52 5.62
C GLN A 5 -6.81 -16.75 6.92
N THR A 6 -6.02 -15.70 6.83
CA THR A 6 -5.60 -14.85 7.96
C THR A 6 -5.79 -13.36 7.60
N PRO A 7 -7.02 -12.95 7.22
CA PRO A 7 -7.28 -11.58 6.84
C PRO A 7 -7.08 -10.62 8.02
N ILE A 8 -6.68 -9.39 7.73
CA ILE A 8 -6.32 -8.39 8.75
C ILE A 8 -7.52 -7.98 9.61
N ASP A 9 -8.70 -7.95 9.02
CA ASP A 9 -9.97 -7.64 9.70
C ASP A 9 -10.59 -8.84 10.42
N GLY A 10 -9.99 -10.04 10.32
CA GLY A 10 -10.50 -11.28 10.89
C GLY A 10 -11.73 -11.85 10.19
N VAL A 11 -12.20 -11.23 9.09
CA VAL A 11 -13.39 -11.69 8.36
C VAL A 11 -12.98 -12.70 7.29
N THR A 12 -13.15 -13.98 7.58
CA THR A 12 -12.87 -15.07 6.64
C THR A 12 -14.02 -15.27 5.65
N PRO A 13 -13.75 -15.83 4.46
CA PRO A 13 -14.79 -16.21 3.51
C PRO A 13 -15.80 -17.21 4.11
N ASP A 14 -17.08 -17.09 3.72
CA ASP A 14 -18.11 -18.06 4.11
C ASP A 14 -17.99 -19.35 3.29
N TYR A 15 -17.06 -20.22 3.69
CA TYR A 15 -16.84 -21.51 3.04
C TYR A 15 -18.08 -22.42 3.08
N ALA A 16 -18.94 -22.27 4.11
CA ALA A 16 -20.17 -23.05 4.21
C ALA A 16 -21.17 -22.63 3.12
N ALA A 17 -21.29 -21.34 2.83
CA ALA A 17 -22.09 -20.84 1.73
C ALA A 17 -21.54 -21.33 0.37
N ILE A 18 -20.24 -21.21 0.14
CA ILE A 18 -19.58 -21.70 -1.08
C ILE A 18 -19.87 -23.19 -1.28
N SER A 19 -19.70 -24.02 -0.22
CA SER A 19 -19.97 -25.46 -0.28
C SER A 19 -21.44 -25.77 -0.56
N ARG A 20 -22.40 -25.02 0.00
CA ARG A 20 -23.82 -25.17 -0.30
C ARG A 20 -24.13 -24.94 -1.77
N PHE A 21 -23.60 -23.83 -2.34
CA PHE A 21 -23.78 -23.53 -3.77
C PHE A 21 -23.16 -24.60 -4.66
N ALA A 22 -21.95 -25.08 -4.33
CA ALA A 22 -21.31 -26.15 -5.08
C ALA A 22 -22.15 -27.44 -5.11
N LYS A 23 -22.82 -27.81 -3.99
CA LYS A 23 -23.69 -28.97 -3.91
C LYS A 23 -25.00 -28.83 -4.71
N GLN A 24 -25.53 -27.62 -4.83
CA GLN A 24 -26.72 -27.32 -5.64
C GLN A 24 -26.47 -27.41 -7.15
N GLY A 25 -25.21 -27.28 -7.55
CA GLY A 25 -24.79 -27.13 -8.94
C GLY A 25 -24.78 -25.66 -9.36
N ILE A 26 -23.89 -25.32 -10.26
CA ILE A 26 -23.69 -23.96 -10.79
C ILE A 26 -23.72 -24.05 -12.31
N ASP A 27 -24.68 -23.36 -12.96
CA ASP A 27 -24.79 -23.32 -14.41
C ASP A 27 -23.69 -22.46 -15.06
N LEU A 28 -23.25 -21.38 -14.36
CA LEU A 28 -22.23 -20.48 -14.86
C LEU A 28 -21.41 -19.90 -13.70
N LEU A 29 -20.09 -20.07 -13.73
CA LEU A 29 -19.15 -19.45 -12.80
C LEU A 29 -18.40 -18.32 -13.52
N LEU A 30 -18.57 -17.08 -13.04
CA LEU A 30 -17.78 -15.93 -13.43
C LEU A 30 -16.69 -15.71 -12.37
N SER A 31 -15.48 -16.17 -12.64
CA SER A 31 -14.36 -16.12 -11.69
C SER A 31 -13.31 -15.08 -12.10
N ASP A 32 -12.63 -14.52 -11.10
CA ASP A 32 -11.40 -13.77 -11.28
C ASP A 32 -10.30 -14.71 -11.81
N SER A 33 -9.62 -14.29 -12.85
CA SER A 33 -8.55 -15.08 -13.49
C SER A 33 -7.23 -14.32 -13.61
N THR A 34 -7.07 -13.22 -12.89
CA THR A 34 -5.90 -12.33 -13.00
C THR A 34 -4.58 -13.07 -12.79
N ASN A 35 -4.52 -13.95 -11.81
CA ASN A 35 -3.35 -14.76 -11.48
C ASN A 35 -3.52 -16.26 -11.80
N ALA A 36 -4.43 -16.64 -12.69
CA ALA A 36 -4.71 -18.04 -13.00
C ALA A 36 -3.49 -18.83 -13.52
N THR A 37 -2.50 -18.14 -14.07
CA THR A 37 -1.25 -18.74 -14.56
C THR A 37 -0.10 -18.66 -13.55
N VAL A 38 -0.32 -18.08 -12.37
CA VAL A 38 0.71 -17.98 -11.32
C VAL A 38 0.60 -19.21 -10.44
N PRO A 39 1.63 -20.09 -10.40
CA PRO A 39 1.60 -21.31 -9.59
C PRO A 39 1.52 -21.00 -8.09
N GLY A 40 0.96 -21.92 -7.32
CA GLY A 40 0.91 -21.88 -5.87
C GLY A 40 -0.25 -21.05 -5.33
N PHE A 41 -0.07 -20.56 -4.12
CA PHE A 41 -1.05 -19.80 -3.35
C PHE A 41 -0.58 -18.37 -3.14
N THR A 42 -1.51 -17.43 -3.16
CA THR A 42 -1.22 -16.03 -2.83
C THR A 42 -1.05 -15.88 -1.32
N LYS A 43 0.04 -15.23 -0.90
CA LYS A 43 0.32 -14.96 0.51
C LYS A 43 -0.75 -14.07 1.14
N SER A 44 -0.95 -14.22 2.47
CA SER A 44 -1.85 -13.35 3.22
C SER A 44 -1.39 -11.89 3.21
N GLU A 45 -2.36 -10.98 3.23
CA GLU A 45 -2.10 -9.54 3.41
C GLU A 45 -1.40 -9.25 4.75
N ALA A 46 -1.67 -10.05 5.79
CA ALA A 46 -1.05 -9.91 7.10
C ALA A 46 0.49 -10.05 7.07
N GLU A 47 1.05 -10.76 6.07
CA GLU A 47 2.50 -10.93 5.92
C GLU A 47 3.25 -9.65 5.51
N VAL A 48 2.54 -8.65 5.00
CA VAL A 48 3.13 -7.38 4.57
C VAL A 48 3.46 -6.48 5.76
N GLY A 49 2.62 -6.48 6.80
CA GLY A 49 2.76 -5.61 7.97
C GLY A 49 4.12 -5.66 8.65
N PRO A 50 4.67 -6.85 8.95
CA PRO A 50 6.02 -6.97 9.54
C PRO A 50 7.13 -6.32 8.69
N ASN A 51 7.05 -6.42 7.37
CA ASN A 51 8.03 -5.82 6.47
C ASN A 51 7.89 -4.29 6.39
N LEU A 52 6.65 -3.77 6.38
CA LEU A 52 6.39 -2.33 6.49
C LEU A 52 6.92 -1.78 7.81
N LEU A 53 6.62 -2.46 8.92
CA LEU A 53 7.13 -2.08 10.24
C LEU A 53 8.67 -2.07 10.27
N HIS A 54 9.31 -3.10 9.70
CA HIS A 54 10.77 -3.17 9.64
C HIS A 54 11.36 -2.01 8.84
N ALA A 55 10.82 -1.71 7.66
CA ALA A 55 11.28 -0.62 6.81
C ALA A 55 11.10 0.75 7.50
N ILE A 56 9.90 1.00 8.07
CA ILE A 56 9.59 2.26 8.76
C ILE A 56 10.45 2.44 10.03
N LYS A 57 10.67 1.37 10.79
CA LYS A 57 11.47 1.42 12.04
C LYS A 57 12.94 1.76 11.78
N ASN A 58 13.52 1.23 10.70
CA ASN A 58 14.94 1.38 10.40
C ASN A 58 15.25 2.57 9.48
N ALA A 59 14.24 3.27 8.98
CA ALA A 59 14.41 4.47 8.16
C ALA A 59 14.99 5.62 9.00
N PRO A 60 16.13 6.21 8.60
CA PRO A 60 16.77 7.29 9.34
C PRO A 60 16.01 8.63 9.23
N GLY A 61 15.29 8.83 8.14
CA GLY A 61 14.53 10.04 7.81
C GLY A 61 13.05 9.77 7.62
N ARG A 62 12.42 10.57 6.76
CA ARG A 62 11.01 10.43 6.39
C ARG A 62 10.79 9.14 5.61
N VAL A 63 9.58 8.59 5.73
CA VAL A 63 9.17 7.41 4.97
C VAL A 63 7.97 7.77 4.09
N PHE A 64 8.08 7.53 2.81
CA PHE A 64 6.98 7.67 1.84
C PHE A 64 6.50 6.29 1.45
N VAL A 65 5.21 6.02 1.63
CA VAL A 65 4.62 4.72 1.24
C VAL A 65 3.59 4.96 0.15
N ALA A 66 3.92 4.53 -1.06
CA ALA A 66 3.01 4.57 -2.20
C ALA A 66 2.21 3.28 -2.27
N SER A 67 0.89 3.39 -2.25
CA SER A 67 -0.05 2.27 -2.30
C SER A 67 -1.29 2.62 -3.11
N PHE A 68 -2.11 1.60 -3.44
CA PHE A 68 -3.46 1.83 -3.93
C PHE A 68 -4.31 2.47 -2.84
N SER A 69 -4.93 3.59 -3.14
CA SER A 69 -5.77 4.33 -2.18
C SER A 69 -7.03 3.57 -1.75
N SER A 70 -7.47 2.58 -2.53
CA SER A 70 -8.61 1.71 -2.21
C SER A 70 -8.25 0.51 -1.34
N HIS A 71 -6.96 0.26 -1.10
CA HIS A 71 -6.52 -0.90 -0.32
C HIS A 71 -6.47 -0.58 1.18
N ILE A 72 -7.66 -0.49 1.80
CA ILE A 72 -7.80 -0.01 3.18
C ILE A 72 -7.02 -0.85 4.19
N HIS A 73 -6.96 -2.17 4.05
CA HIS A 73 -6.13 -3.04 4.91
C HIS A 73 -4.64 -2.67 4.86
N ARG A 74 -4.14 -2.29 3.69
CA ARG A 74 -2.76 -1.80 3.55
C ARG A 74 -2.56 -0.47 4.23
N LEU A 75 -3.51 0.46 4.08
CA LEU A 75 -3.46 1.76 4.76
C LEU A 75 -3.49 1.56 6.28
N GLN A 76 -4.29 0.63 6.80
CA GLN A 76 -4.29 0.28 8.22
C GLN A 76 -2.93 -0.22 8.69
N GLN A 77 -2.29 -1.13 7.94
CA GLN A 77 -0.96 -1.64 8.29
C GLN A 77 0.11 -0.53 8.30
N ILE A 78 0.03 0.43 7.37
CA ILE A 78 0.94 1.59 7.34
C ILE A 78 0.71 2.45 8.59
N CYS A 79 -0.53 2.77 8.95
CA CYS A 79 -0.88 3.55 10.14
C CYS A 79 -0.41 2.87 11.42
N ASP A 80 -0.64 1.55 11.53
CA ASP A 80 -0.22 0.77 12.70
C ASP A 80 1.31 0.70 12.83
N ALA A 81 2.02 0.57 11.72
CA ALA A 81 3.48 0.58 11.71
C ALA A 81 4.03 1.97 12.08
N ALA A 82 3.44 3.05 11.56
CA ALA A 82 3.80 4.42 11.92
C ALA A 82 3.61 4.66 13.42
N ARG A 83 2.43 4.31 13.96
CA ARG A 83 2.12 4.43 15.40
C ARG A 83 3.10 3.64 16.27
N LYS A 84 3.41 2.40 15.92
CA LYS A 84 4.39 1.56 16.66
C LYS A 84 5.80 2.15 16.65
N CYS A 85 6.13 2.95 15.63
CA CYS A 85 7.42 3.65 15.52
C CYS A 85 7.39 5.08 16.11
N GLY A 86 6.27 5.53 16.68
CA GLY A 86 6.09 6.90 17.19
C GLY A 86 6.19 7.96 16.08
N ARG A 87 5.73 7.62 14.85
CA ARG A 87 5.71 8.52 13.71
C ARG A 87 4.29 9.01 13.44
N LYS A 88 4.15 10.24 12.97
CA LYS A 88 2.89 10.82 12.49
C LYS A 88 2.68 10.49 11.02
N VAL A 89 1.42 10.45 10.62
CA VAL A 89 1.01 10.10 9.27
C VAL A 89 0.54 11.35 8.53
N VAL A 90 1.12 11.59 7.36
CA VAL A 90 0.65 12.57 6.37
C VAL A 90 -0.04 11.82 5.24
N VAL A 91 -1.18 12.29 4.80
CA VAL A 91 -1.91 11.71 3.66
C VAL A 91 -1.86 12.68 2.49
N THR A 92 -1.42 12.21 1.32
CA THR A 92 -1.36 13.05 0.12
C THR A 92 -1.79 12.32 -1.15
N GLY A 93 -2.34 13.07 -2.07
CA GLY A 93 -2.98 12.57 -3.29
C GLY A 93 -4.49 12.55 -3.16
N ARG A 94 -5.18 13.04 -4.19
CA ARG A 94 -6.64 13.26 -4.16
C ARG A 94 -7.43 12.02 -3.73
N SER A 95 -7.21 10.89 -4.40
CA SER A 95 -7.92 9.65 -4.08
C SER A 95 -7.50 9.08 -2.71
N MET A 96 -6.24 9.24 -2.30
CA MET A 96 -5.78 8.80 -0.99
C MET A 96 -6.51 9.57 0.12
N LEU A 97 -6.59 10.89 0.04
CA LEU A 97 -7.32 11.73 0.98
C LEU A 97 -8.80 11.34 1.06
N THR A 98 -9.47 11.19 -0.11
CA THR A 98 -10.88 10.83 -0.15
C THR A 98 -11.14 9.47 0.47
N ASN A 99 -10.38 8.44 0.07
CA ASN A 99 -10.59 7.07 0.54
C ASN A 99 -10.24 6.93 2.03
N THR A 100 -9.17 7.57 2.49
CA THR A 100 -8.81 7.60 3.93
C THR A 100 -9.94 8.23 4.75
N ARG A 101 -10.49 9.37 4.32
CA ARG A 101 -11.61 10.02 5.02
C ARG A 101 -12.83 9.12 5.08
N VAL A 102 -13.28 8.58 3.93
CA VAL A 102 -14.46 7.71 3.87
C VAL A 102 -14.26 6.43 4.70
N ALA A 103 -13.08 5.81 4.62
CA ALA A 103 -12.78 4.60 5.38
C ALA A 103 -12.78 4.85 6.91
N ARG A 104 -12.33 6.03 7.35
CA ARG A 104 -12.42 6.44 8.77
C ARG A 104 -13.86 6.67 9.18
N GLU A 105 -14.64 7.42 8.40
CA GLU A 105 -16.06 7.69 8.67
C GLU A 105 -16.89 6.41 8.80
N LEU A 106 -16.55 5.38 7.99
CA LEU A 106 -17.21 4.08 8.00
C LEU A 106 -16.62 3.09 9.03
N GLY A 107 -15.57 3.45 9.75
CA GLY A 107 -14.91 2.60 10.75
C GLY A 107 -14.02 1.49 10.19
N TYR A 108 -13.68 1.52 8.90
CA TYR A 108 -12.77 0.55 8.27
C TYR A 108 -11.27 0.93 8.40
N LEU A 109 -10.97 2.18 8.70
CA LEU A 109 -9.62 2.65 8.97
C LEU A 109 -9.58 3.30 10.35
N ASN A 110 -8.80 2.70 11.25
CA ASN A 110 -8.66 3.16 12.62
C ASN A 110 -7.30 3.89 12.78
N ILE A 111 -7.36 5.21 12.83
CA ILE A 111 -6.22 6.08 13.13
C ILE A 111 -6.72 7.28 13.91
N ASP A 112 -6.04 7.62 15.01
CA ASP A 112 -6.38 8.75 15.85
C ASP A 112 -6.08 10.08 15.13
N ASP A 113 -6.91 11.11 15.36
CA ASP A 113 -6.66 12.44 14.80
C ASP A 113 -5.30 13.00 15.21
N ALA A 114 -4.86 12.70 16.44
CA ALA A 114 -3.55 13.09 16.94
C ALA A 114 -2.38 12.45 16.16
N ASP A 115 -2.60 11.36 15.43
CA ASP A 115 -1.58 10.67 14.64
C ASP A 115 -1.53 11.12 13.18
N ILE A 116 -2.50 11.92 12.75
CA ILE A 116 -2.53 12.54 11.41
C ILE A 116 -2.10 13.99 11.52
N ILE A 117 -1.22 14.40 10.61
CA ILE A 117 -0.83 15.81 10.45
C ILE A 117 -1.07 16.28 9.02
N ASP A 118 -1.29 17.58 8.87
CA ASP A 118 -1.40 18.19 7.55
C ASP A 118 -0.04 18.22 6.84
N ALA A 119 -0.05 18.12 5.51
CA ALA A 119 1.15 18.22 4.70
C ALA A 119 1.88 19.57 4.83
N PHE A 120 1.18 20.63 5.23
CA PHE A 120 1.78 21.96 5.50
C PHE A 120 2.51 22.02 6.84
N ASP A 121 2.21 21.10 7.76
CA ASP A 121 2.81 21.06 9.10
C ASP A 121 3.99 20.10 9.20
N ILE A 122 4.38 19.47 8.08
CA ILE A 122 5.42 18.43 8.04
C ILE A 122 6.77 18.94 8.58
N ASP A 123 7.11 20.18 8.27
CA ASP A 123 8.38 20.82 8.67
C ASP A 123 8.43 21.16 10.18
N ASN A 124 7.33 21.00 10.89
CA ASN A 124 7.26 21.20 12.34
C ASN A 124 7.72 19.97 13.14
N LEU A 125 8.00 18.85 12.46
CA LEU A 125 8.44 17.60 13.08
C LEU A 125 9.80 17.15 12.54
N PRO A 126 10.58 16.43 13.36
CA PRO A 126 11.79 15.76 12.88
C PRO A 126 11.44 14.73 11.79
N ASP A 127 12.32 14.58 10.82
CA ASP A 127 12.13 13.66 9.68
C ASP A 127 11.87 12.22 10.12
N ASP A 128 12.54 11.75 11.17
CA ASP A 128 12.36 10.41 11.73
C ASP A 128 11.00 10.22 12.44
N LYS A 129 10.15 11.23 12.45
CA LYS A 129 8.78 11.20 13.01
C LYS A 129 7.68 11.24 11.96
N ILE A 130 8.01 11.06 10.70
CA ILE A 130 7.08 11.27 9.59
C ILE A 130 6.96 10.00 8.75
N VAL A 131 5.69 9.64 8.44
CA VAL A 131 5.31 8.68 7.39
C VAL A 131 4.31 9.35 6.47
N VAL A 132 4.59 9.38 5.17
CA VAL A 132 3.70 9.95 4.16
C VAL A 132 3.03 8.82 3.38
N MET A 133 1.71 8.68 3.48
CA MET A 133 0.91 7.81 2.62
C MET A 133 0.55 8.56 1.34
N CYS A 134 0.88 8.03 0.19
CA CYS A 134 0.68 8.70 -1.09
C CYS A 134 0.18 7.78 -2.20
N THR A 135 -0.38 8.39 -3.25
CA THR A 135 -0.68 7.72 -4.53
C THR A 135 0.57 7.68 -5.42
N GLY A 136 0.54 6.83 -6.45
CA GLY A 136 1.61 6.78 -7.46
C GLY A 136 2.37 5.46 -7.50
N SER A 137 1.81 4.43 -6.88
CA SER A 137 2.41 3.08 -6.88
C SER A 137 2.47 2.43 -8.27
N GLN A 138 1.79 3.00 -9.27
CA GLN A 138 1.76 2.53 -10.67
C GLN A 138 2.52 3.46 -11.63
N GLY A 139 3.25 4.46 -11.10
CA GLY A 139 4.02 5.39 -11.91
C GLY A 139 3.16 6.39 -12.70
N GLU A 140 1.91 6.62 -12.28
CA GLU A 140 1.00 7.57 -12.94
C GLU A 140 1.62 8.98 -12.90
N PRO A 141 1.74 9.68 -14.03
CA PRO A 141 2.49 10.96 -14.11
C PRO A 141 1.94 12.05 -13.19
N LEU A 142 0.61 12.08 -12.99
CA LEU A 142 -0.05 13.09 -12.14
C LEU A 142 -0.27 12.65 -10.70
N SER A 143 0.28 11.49 -10.31
CA SER A 143 0.20 11.01 -8.93
C SER A 143 1.09 11.81 -7.99
N ALA A 144 0.81 11.71 -6.68
CA ALA A 144 1.58 12.43 -5.68
C ALA A 144 3.06 12.01 -5.69
N LEU A 145 3.36 10.71 -5.74
CA LEU A 145 4.75 10.22 -5.75
C LEU A 145 5.51 10.67 -6.99
N SER A 146 4.92 10.52 -8.20
CA SER A 146 5.58 10.93 -9.45
C SER A 146 5.89 12.43 -9.45
N ARG A 147 4.96 13.25 -8.96
CA ARG A 147 5.17 14.69 -8.85
C ARG A 147 6.22 15.06 -7.81
N MET A 148 6.27 14.36 -6.66
CA MET A 148 7.34 14.56 -5.67
C MET A 148 8.71 14.16 -6.22
N ALA A 149 8.79 13.03 -6.92
CA ALA A 149 10.03 12.55 -7.53
C ALA A 149 10.58 13.47 -8.63
N ASN A 150 9.70 14.26 -9.28
CA ASN A 150 10.06 15.21 -10.31
C ASN A 150 10.17 16.67 -9.80
N GLY A 151 9.98 16.91 -8.49
CA GLY A 151 10.00 18.26 -7.92
C GLY A 151 8.78 19.12 -8.28
N GLU A 152 7.68 18.51 -8.71
CA GLU A 152 6.46 19.19 -9.19
C GLU A 152 5.32 19.19 -8.16
N HIS A 153 5.51 18.57 -7.00
CA HIS A 153 4.49 18.57 -5.94
C HIS A 153 4.52 19.91 -5.18
N LYS A 154 3.30 20.44 -4.90
CA LYS A 154 3.17 21.83 -4.39
C LYS A 154 3.67 22.01 -2.95
N THR A 155 3.56 20.98 -2.11
CA THR A 155 3.80 21.08 -0.67
C THR A 155 4.86 20.12 -0.16
N LEU A 156 5.08 19.01 -0.85
CA LEU A 156 6.00 17.97 -0.40
C LEU A 156 7.10 17.77 -1.45
N SER A 157 8.32 17.65 -1.00
CA SER A 157 9.49 17.28 -1.79
C SER A 157 10.15 16.04 -1.19
N ILE A 158 10.77 15.25 -2.04
CA ILE A 158 11.58 14.09 -1.65
C ILE A 158 13.04 14.52 -1.68
N HIS A 159 13.80 14.14 -0.66
CA HIS A 159 15.20 14.52 -0.48
C HIS A 159 16.09 13.29 -0.33
N GLU A 160 17.40 13.51 -0.41
CA GLU A 160 18.41 12.50 -0.09
C GLU A 160 18.21 11.98 1.34
N GLY A 161 18.28 10.65 1.50
CA GLY A 161 18.08 9.96 2.79
C GLY A 161 16.64 9.63 3.13
N ASP A 162 15.65 10.10 2.35
CA ASP A 162 14.27 9.63 2.49
C ASP A 162 14.14 8.16 2.09
N THR A 163 13.27 7.43 2.77
CA THR A 163 12.91 6.05 2.41
C THR A 163 11.59 6.06 1.63
N VAL A 164 11.57 5.41 0.47
CA VAL A 164 10.35 5.29 -0.35
C VAL A 164 9.97 3.84 -0.54
N ILE A 165 8.76 3.46 -0.09
CA ILE A 165 8.23 2.10 -0.19
C ILE A 165 7.16 2.06 -1.28
N LEU A 166 7.42 1.29 -2.34
CA LEU A 166 6.44 1.00 -3.39
C LEU A 166 5.63 -0.23 -3.00
N SER A 167 4.56 -0.02 -2.25
CA SER A 167 3.70 -1.07 -1.70
C SER A 167 2.64 -1.53 -2.71
N ALA A 168 3.10 -1.85 -3.93
CA ALA A 168 2.31 -2.38 -5.03
C ALA A 168 3.20 -3.16 -6.00
N THR A 169 2.58 -4.02 -6.79
CA THR A 169 3.21 -4.61 -7.98
C THR A 169 2.72 -3.85 -9.21
N PRO A 170 3.59 -3.50 -10.17
CA PRO A 170 3.15 -2.88 -11.41
C PRO A 170 2.08 -3.73 -12.11
N VAL A 171 0.98 -3.12 -12.51
CA VAL A 171 0.01 -3.73 -13.40
C VAL A 171 0.68 -3.92 -14.77
N PRO A 172 0.42 -5.02 -15.51
CA PRO A 172 0.97 -5.22 -16.84
C PRO A 172 0.82 -3.99 -17.72
N GLY A 173 1.94 -3.51 -18.27
CA GLY A 173 2.01 -2.28 -19.06
C GLY A 173 2.51 -1.04 -18.30
N ASN A 174 2.52 -1.07 -16.97
CA ASN A 174 3.00 0.06 -16.15
C ASN A 174 4.47 -0.09 -15.68
N GLU A 175 5.13 -1.20 -16.02
CA GLU A 175 6.48 -1.51 -15.53
C GLU A 175 7.48 -0.40 -15.86
N LYS A 176 7.42 0.12 -17.10
CA LYS A 176 8.30 1.20 -17.56
C LYS A 176 8.06 2.50 -16.78
N ALA A 177 6.81 2.86 -16.54
CA ALA A 177 6.45 4.06 -15.79
C ALA A 177 6.90 3.96 -14.33
N VAL A 178 6.66 2.82 -13.67
CA VAL A 178 7.13 2.57 -12.30
C VAL A 178 8.66 2.62 -12.24
N GLN A 179 9.36 1.99 -13.21
CA GLN A 179 10.83 2.01 -13.24
C GLN A 179 11.37 3.44 -13.43
N GLN A 180 10.71 4.29 -14.20
CA GLN A 180 11.10 5.70 -14.33
C GLN A 180 11.00 6.44 -12.99
N VAL A 181 9.93 6.22 -12.22
CA VAL A 181 9.81 6.80 -10.87
C VAL A 181 10.91 6.29 -9.95
N VAL A 182 11.16 4.98 -9.93
CA VAL A 182 12.25 4.37 -9.14
C VAL A 182 13.60 5.00 -9.49
N ASN A 183 13.88 5.18 -10.78
CA ASN A 183 15.12 5.80 -11.24
C ASN A 183 15.24 7.28 -10.81
N SER A 184 14.12 8.03 -10.84
CA SER A 184 14.09 9.41 -10.36
C SER A 184 14.38 9.49 -8.85
N LEU A 185 13.74 8.61 -8.06
CA LEU A 185 13.96 8.51 -6.61
C LEU A 185 15.40 8.12 -6.27
N ALA A 186 15.96 7.16 -6.99
CA ALA A 186 17.37 6.75 -6.82
C ALA A 186 18.35 7.90 -7.14
N LYS A 187 18.08 8.71 -8.17
CA LYS A 187 18.86 9.90 -8.49
C LYS A 187 18.79 10.98 -7.39
N LEU A 188 17.69 11.06 -6.66
CA LEU A 188 17.54 11.94 -5.50
C LEU A 188 18.26 11.42 -4.25
N GLY A 189 18.83 10.21 -4.28
CA GLY A 189 19.53 9.62 -3.12
C GLY A 189 18.59 8.94 -2.13
N CYS A 190 17.38 8.53 -2.56
CA CYS A 190 16.43 7.83 -1.72
C CYS A 190 16.77 6.36 -1.54
N ASP A 191 16.41 5.81 -0.37
CA ASP A 191 16.38 4.37 -0.12
C ASP A 191 15.05 3.79 -0.61
N VAL A 192 15.05 3.11 -1.76
CA VAL A 192 13.82 2.59 -2.38
C VAL A 192 13.59 1.13 -2.01
N TRP A 193 12.39 0.82 -1.52
CA TRP A 193 11.91 -0.51 -1.20
C TRP A 193 10.78 -0.90 -2.14
N ASP A 194 10.94 -2.01 -2.82
CA ASP A 194 9.93 -2.60 -3.70
C ASP A 194 9.80 -4.11 -3.43
N LYS A 195 8.98 -4.81 -4.25
CA LYS A 195 8.78 -6.26 -4.17
C LYS A 195 10.06 -7.10 -4.32
N ASN A 196 11.12 -6.55 -4.92
CA ASN A 196 12.38 -7.27 -5.11
C ASN A 196 13.24 -7.23 -3.84
N ARG A 197 13.06 -6.21 -3.01
CA ARG A 197 13.81 -6.03 -1.75
C ARG A 197 13.12 -6.68 -0.56
N ALA A 198 11.80 -6.58 -0.46
CA ALA A 198 11.04 -7.15 0.65
C ALA A 198 9.58 -7.40 0.27
N LEU A 199 8.89 -8.22 1.07
CA LEU A 199 7.46 -8.47 0.89
C LEU A 199 6.63 -7.26 1.35
N VAL A 200 6.67 -6.18 0.56
CA VAL A 200 5.91 -4.94 0.81
C VAL A 200 4.56 -4.92 0.09
N HIS A 201 4.27 -5.95 -0.68
CA HIS A 201 3.01 -6.12 -1.39
C HIS A 201 2.69 -7.60 -1.60
N VAL A 202 1.42 -7.94 -1.51
CA VAL A 202 0.83 -9.21 -1.98
C VAL A 202 -0.38 -8.91 -2.87
N SER A 203 -0.67 -9.81 -3.81
CA SER A 203 -1.83 -9.66 -4.69
C SER A 203 -3.15 -9.83 -3.91
N GLY A 204 -4.18 -9.12 -4.34
CA GLY A 204 -5.56 -9.37 -3.92
C GLY A 204 -6.26 -10.47 -4.74
N HIS A 205 -5.58 -11.03 -5.74
CA HIS A 205 -6.09 -12.08 -6.61
C HIS A 205 -5.51 -13.43 -6.23
N GLY A 206 -6.35 -14.46 -6.27
CA GLY A 206 -5.94 -15.85 -6.04
C GLY A 206 -5.00 -16.34 -7.14
N SER A 207 -4.03 -17.18 -6.75
CA SER A 207 -3.15 -17.89 -7.67
C SER A 207 -3.81 -19.17 -8.20
N GLN A 208 -3.10 -19.91 -9.03
CA GLN A 208 -3.64 -21.06 -9.80
C GLN A 208 -4.35 -22.08 -8.91
N GLU A 209 -3.78 -22.45 -7.76
CA GLU A 209 -4.32 -23.47 -6.87
C GLU A 209 -5.44 -22.95 -5.97
N GLU A 210 -5.77 -21.65 -6.01
CA GLU A 210 -6.89 -21.04 -5.29
C GLU A 210 -8.14 -20.89 -6.18
N LEU A 211 -8.01 -21.06 -7.50
CA LEU A 211 -9.07 -20.86 -8.50
C LEU A 211 -9.67 -22.17 -8.96
#